data_051f37b2077f3bcca05f53a08355126d
#
_entry.id   051f37b2077f3bcca05f53a08355126d
#
_cell.length_a   1.000
_cell.length_b   1.000
_cell.length_c   1.000
_cell.angle_alpha   90.00
_cell.angle_beta   90.00
_cell.angle_gamma   90.00
#
_symmetry.space_group_name_H-M   'P 1'
#
loop_
_entity.id
_entity.type
_entity.pdbx_description
1 polymer ?
#
loop_
_entity_poly.entity_id
_entity_poly.type
_entity_poly.pdbx_seq_one_letter_code
_entity_poly.pdbx_strand_id
1 'polypeptide(L)'
;IESKVGSKKLLIFMRPCDIHAQHHQERIYLGNGGFEDMYYKRMNERVKIVMMECTEGWDTCFCVSMGTNKTEDYSMAVRFGEGELTLDVKDEAFAPYFENREQTDFKPEYIEKNELSLTVPEIPNKEVLTKLKSHPMWTEYNKRCVSCGACTVACSTCTCFTTTDIIYNENANVGERKRTTASCQVEGFDEMAGGMSFRHTAGDRMRYKVLHKFHDYKARFKDYHMCVGCGRCIDRCPEFISIVATVDKMAKAIDEITAEQN
;
A
#
# COMPACT_ATOMS: atom_id res chain seq x y z
N ILE A 1 -1.19 4.31 -29.54
CA ILE A 1 -0.30 3.12 -29.56
C ILE A 1 -0.11 2.71 -28.12
N GLU A 2 -0.49 1.50 -27.77
CA GLU A 2 -0.25 0.95 -26.44
C GLU A 2 1.18 0.41 -26.35
N SER A 3 1.80 0.56 -25.17
CA SER A 3 3.06 -0.10 -24.89
C SER A 3 2.89 -1.63 -24.99
N LYS A 4 3.76 -2.29 -25.73
CA LYS A 4 3.72 -3.75 -25.85
C LYS A 4 4.11 -4.37 -24.51
N VAL A 5 3.21 -5.12 -23.92
CA VAL A 5 3.51 -5.97 -22.78
C VAL A 5 4.15 -7.25 -23.30
N GLY A 6 5.38 -7.55 -22.91
CA GLY A 6 6.11 -8.75 -23.32
C GLY A 6 5.36 -10.03 -22.90
N SER A 7 5.64 -11.17 -23.54
CA SER A 7 4.98 -12.46 -23.24
C SER A 7 5.60 -13.24 -22.07
N LYS A 8 6.77 -12.83 -21.57
CA LYS A 8 7.48 -13.53 -20.49
C LYS A 8 6.71 -13.47 -19.18
N LYS A 9 6.64 -14.58 -18.47
CA LYS A 9 6.18 -14.59 -17.07
C LYS A 9 7.13 -13.77 -16.18
N LEU A 10 6.59 -13.22 -15.11
CA LEU A 10 7.33 -12.45 -14.11
C LEU A 10 7.34 -13.25 -12.81
N LEU A 11 8.52 -13.60 -12.34
CA LEU A 11 8.69 -14.21 -11.03
C LEU A 11 9.06 -13.11 -10.04
N ILE A 12 8.21 -12.86 -9.07
CA ILE A 12 8.38 -11.75 -8.12
C ILE A 12 8.51 -12.32 -6.72
N PHE A 13 9.63 -11.99 -6.07
CA PHE A 13 9.89 -12.35 -4.68
C PHE A 13 9.22 -11.32 -3.76
N MET A 14 8.33 -11.78 -2.89
CA MET A 14 7.50 -10.93 -2.03
C MET A 14 7.48 -11.47 -0.60
N ARG A 15 7.43 -10.59 0.39
CA ARG A 15 7.07 -10.95 1.77
C ARG A 15 5.55 -11.04 1.90
N PRO A 16 5.01 -11.69 2.94
CA PRO A 16 3.56 -11.80 3.15
C PRO A 16 2.83 -10.46 3.06
N CYS A 17 3.36 -9.41 3.71
CA CYS A 17 2.75 -8.08 3.65
C CYS A 17 2.75 -7.45 2.23
N ASP A 18 3.72 -7.79 1.37
CA ASP A 18 3.76 -7.33 -0.02
C ASP A 18 2.71 -8.06 -0.88
N ILE A 19 2.45 -9.33 -0.60
CA ILE A 19 1.39 -10.12 -1.25
C ILE A 19 0.02 -9.53 -0.90
N HIS A 20 -0.23 -9.26 0.38
CA HIS A 20 -1.45 -8.54 0.79
C HIS A 20 -1.57 -7.17 0.13
N ALA A 21 -0.46 -6.44 -0.02
CA ALA A 21 -0.47 -5.15 -0.71
C ALA A 21 -0.85 -5.30 -2.19
N GLN A 22 -0.41 -6.36 -2.87
CA GLN A 22 -0.82 -6.66 -4.25
C GLN A 22 -2.33 -6.91 -4.33
N HIS A 23 -2.91 -7.70 -3.42
CA HIS A 23 -4.37 -7.91 -3.37
C HIS A 23 -5.14 -6.60 -3.18
N HIS A 24 -4.62 -5.67 -2.37
CA HIS A 24 -5.23 -4.34 -2.23
C HIS A 24 -5.17 -3.54 -3.52
N GLN A 25 -4.08 -3.64 -4.29
CA GLN A 25 -3.96 -3.01 -5.60
C GLN A 25 -4.91 -3.66 -6.62
N GLU A 26 -5.03 -4.99 -6.63
CA GLU A 26 -5.97 -5.71 -7.49
C GLU A 26 -7.40 -5.22 -7.30
N ARG A 27 -7.84 -5.05 -6.06
CA ARG A 27 -9.17 -4.49 -5.77
C ARG A 27 -9.36 -3.09 -6.33
N ILE A 28 -8.33 -2.26 -6.30
CA ILE A 28 -8.40 -0.90 -6.84
C ILE A 28 -8.40 -0.93 -8.37
N TYR A 29 -7.50 -1.69 -8.99
CA TYR A 29 -7.33 -1.67 -10.42
C TYR A 29 -8.31 -2.56 -11.18
N LEU A 30 -8.78 -3.64 -10.58
CA LEU A 30 -9.63 -4.64 -11.25
C LEU A 30 -11.07 -4.66 -10.72
N GLY A 31 -11.33 -4.19 -9.50
CA GLY A 31 -12.65 -4.30 -8.85
C GLY A 31 -13.32 -2.97 -8.51
N ASN A 32 -12.68 -1.83 -8.76
CA ASN A 32 -13.16 -0.55 -8.29
C ASN A 32 -14.04 0.16 -9.32
N GLY A 33 -15.34 0.22 -9.05
CA GLY A 33 -16.29 0.96 -9.90
C GLY A 33 -16.73 0.22 -11.15
N GLY A 34 -16.45 -1.08 -11.26
CA GLY A 34 -16.88 -1.92 -12.38
C GLY A 34 -16.01 -1.80 -13.65
N PHE A 35 -14.87 -1.10 -13.56
CA PHE A 35 -13.91 -0.97 -14.65
C PHE A 35 -12.58 -1.60 -14.27
N GLU A 36 -11.97 -2.32 -15.20
CA GLU A 36 -10.65 -2.92 -15.06
C GLU A 36 -9.59 -2.04 -15.72
N ASP A 37 -8.48 -1.82 -15.01
CA ASP A 37 -7.30 -1.21 -15.61
C ASP A 37 -6.59 -2.25 -16.49
N MET A 38 -6.66 -2.06 -17.80
CA MET A 38 -6.15 -3.01 -18.79
C MET A 38 -4.65 -3.24 -18.69
N TYR A 39 -3.88 -2.21 -18.32
CA TYR A 39 -2.42 -2.34 -18.17
C TYR A 39 -2.07 -3.16 -16.94
N TYR A 40 -2.72 -2.86 -15.81
CA TYR A 40 -2.54 -3.63 -14.59
C TYR A 40 -2.93 -5.09 -14.79
N LYS A 41 -4.09 -5.35 -15.39
CA LYS A 41 -4.59 -6.71 -15.69
C LYS A 41 -3.57 -7.52 -16.47
N ARG A 42 -3.10 -7.00 -17.62
CA ARG A 42 -2.13 -7.66 -18.49
C ARG A 42 -0.79 -7.95 -17.80
N MET A 43 -0.35 -7.07 -16.89
CA MET A 43 0.86 -7.29 -16.11
C MET A 43 0.63 -8.33 -15.03
N ASN A 44 -0.48 -8.25 -14.30
CA ASN A 44 -0.82 -9.10 -13.19
C ASN A 44 -1.01 -10.57 -13.60
N GLU A 45 -1.64 -10.84 -14.74
CA GLU A 45 -1.81 -12.19 -15.32
C GLU A 45 -0.49 -12.91 -15.62
N ARG A 46 0.62 -12.21 -15.60
CA ARG A 46 1.97 -12.75 -15.87
C ARG A 46 2.77 -13.00 -14.60
N VAL A 47 2.30 -12.49 -13.47
CA VAL A 47 3.00 -12.58 -12.20
C VAL A 47 2.87 -13.99 -11.62
N LYS A 48 3.99 -14.51 -11.15
CA LYS A 48 4.11 -15.69 -10.29
C LYS A 48 4.82 -15.25 -9.01
N ILE A 49 4.23 -15.54 -7.88
CA ILE A 49 4.72 -15.06 -6.59
C ILE A 49 5.60 -16.11 -5.96
N VAL A 50 6.82 -15.71 -5.58
CA VAL A 50 7.66 -16.47 -4.65
C VAL A 50 7.62 -15.76 -3.31
N MET A 51 6.93 -16.35 -2.36
CA MET A 51 6.87 -15.82 -1.00
C MET A 51 8.20 -16.09 -0.29
N MET A 52 8.85 -15.03 0.15
CA MET A 52 9.99 -15.12 1.07
C MET A 52 9.48 -15.17 2.50
N GLU A 53 9.94 -16.15 3.27
CA GLU A 53 9.66 -16.15 4.71
C GLU A 53 10.07 -14.82 5.35
N CYS A 54 9.32 -14.43 6.36
CA CYS A 54 9.62 -13.24 7.14
C CYS A 54 9.40 -13.56 8.62
N THR A 55 10.45 -14.05 9.26
CA THR A 55 10.45 -14.44 10.69
C THR A 55 10.85 -13.29 11.60
N GLU A 56 11.59 -12.31 11.04
CA GLU A 56 12.02 -11.11 11.73
C GLU A 56 11.51 -9.86 10.99
N GLY A 57 10.94 -8.93 11.74
CA GLY A 57 10.51 -7.63 11.21
C GLY A 57 11.57 -6.56 11.46
N TRP A 58 11.46 -5.46 10.75
CA TRP A 58 12.19 -4.24 11.09
C TRP A 58 11.48 -3.49 12.21
N ASP A 59 12.21 -2.63 12.92
CA ASP A 59 11.72 -1.81 14.04
C ASP A 59 10.47 -0.99 13.71
N THR A 60 10.27 -0.69 12.43
CA THR A 60 9.12 0.08 11.93
C THR A 60 7.93 -0.78 11.50
N CYS A 61 8.07 -2.11 11.46
CA CYS A 61 7.00 -3.02 11.06
C CYS A 61 5.89 -3.11 12.11
N PHE A 62 4.65 -3.24 11.66
CA PHE A 62 3.46 -3.53 12.47
C PHE A 62 2.44 -4.40 11.71
N CYS A 63 2.95 -5.27 10.82
CA CYS A 63 2.12 -6.13 9.98
C CYS A 63 1.29 -7.15 10.77
N VAL A 64 1.76 -7.57 11.94
CA VAL A 64 1.00 -8.45 12.84
C VAL A 64 -0.31 -7.76 13.30
N SER A 65 -0.24 -6.47 13.67
CA SER A 65 -1.43 -5.69 14.03
C SER A 65 -2.43 -5.52 12.87
N MET A 66 -1.94 -5.61 11.63
CA MET A 66 -2.77 -5.49 10.43
C MET A 66 -3.25 -6.85 9.90
N GLY A 67 -2.80 -7.97 10.48
CA GLY A 67 -3.14 -9.32 10.03
C GLY A 67 -2.52 -9.71 8.68
N THR A 68 -1.40 -9.08 8.30
CA THR A 68 -0.76 -9.24 6.98
C THR A 68 0.63 -9.88 7.06
N ASN A 69 0.99 -10.40 8.24
CA ASN A 69 2.26 -11.06 8.50
C ASN A 69 2.38 -12.47 7.93
N LYS A 70 1.28 -13.08 7.51
CA LYS A 70 1.22 -14.44 6.97
C LYS A 70 0.25 -14.53 5.80
N THR A 71 0.50 -15.48 4.89
CA THR A 71 -0.38 -15.77 3.75
C THR A 71 -0.12 -17.17 3.22
N GLU A 72 -1.12 -17.75 2.57
CA GLU A 72 -1.03 -19.01 1.81
C GLU A 72 -1.12 -18.78 0.30
N ASP A 73 -1.22 -17.53 -0.13
CA ASP A 73 -1.39 -17.17 -1.53
C ASP A 73 -0.05 -16.87 -2.20
N TYR A 74 0.55 -17.92 -2.72
CA TYR A 74 1.81 -17.89 -3.45
C TYR A 74 1.93 -19.07 -4.41
N SER A 75 2.73 -18.90 -5.47
CA SER A 75 3.10 -20.00 -6.37
C SER A 75 4.17 -20.91 -5.77
N MET A 76 5.11 -20.31 -5.04
CA MET A 76 6.14 -20.98 -4.24
C MET A 76 6.42 -20.18 -2.98
N ALA A 77 6.86 -20.85 -1.90
CA ALA A 77 7.50 -20.19 -0.77
C ALA A 77 8.95 -20.61 -0.68
N VAL A 78 9.82 -19.74 -0.16
CA VAL A 78 11.25 -19.99 -0.03
C VAL A 78 11.77 -19.61 1.35
N ARG A 79 12.55 -20.53 1.93
CA ARG A 79 13.44 -20.31 3.08
C ARG A 79 14.87 -20.26 2.58
N PHE A 80 15.58 -19.19 2.93
CA PHE A 80 17.01 -19.04 2.64
C PHE A 80 17.82 -19.59 3.83
N GLY A 81 18.52 -20.71 3.64
CA GLY A 81 19.44 -21.28 4.61
C GLY A 81 20.92 -21.02 4.23
N GLU A 82 21.84 -21.50 5.07
CA GLU A 82 23.28 -21.43 4.79
C GLU A 82 23.66 -22.45 3.71
N GLY A 83 23.75 -21.97 2.46
CA GLY A 83 24.15 -22.79 1.32
C GLY A 83 23.05 -23.64 0.69
N GLU A 84 21.83 -23.54 1.18
CA GLU A 84 20.67 -24.27 0.66
C GLU A 84 19.40 -23.40 0.61
N LEU A 85 18.46 -23.83 -0.21
CA LEU A 85 17.13 -23.24 -0.30
C LEU A 85 16.08 -24.33 -0.05
N THR A 86 15.15 -24.08 0.86
CA THR A 86 13.99 -24.96 1.03
C THR A 86 12.76 -24.28 0.40
N LEU A 87 12.02 -25.06 -0.38
CA LEU A 87 10.90 -24.54 -1.17
C LEU A 87 9.62 -25.33 -0.87
N ASP A 88 8.51 -24.61 -0.72
CA ASP A 88 7.17 -25.14 -0.87
C ASP A 88 6.66 -24.75 -2.26
N VAL A 89 6.37 -25.73 -3.11
CA VAL A 89 5.97 -25.53 -4.51
C VAL A 89 4.50 -25.91 -4.68
N LYS A 90 3.65 -24.90 -4.79
CA LYS A 90 2.20 -25.08 -4.97
C LYS A 90 1.77 -25.06 -6.45
N ASP A 91 2.43 -24.27 -7.26
CA ASP A 91 2.09 -24.13 -8.68
C ASP A 91 2.75 -25.24 -9.49
N GLU A 92 1.93 -26.13 -10.07
CA GLU A 92 2.38 -27.28 -10.88
C GLU A 92 3.29 -26.89 -12.04
N ALA A 93 3.22 -25.64 -12.52
CA ALA A 93 4.12 -25.16 -13.57
C ALA A 93 5.61 -25.19 -13.16
N PHE A 94 5.90 -25.23 -11.86
CA PHE A 94 7.28 -25.31 -11.34
C PHE A 94 7.70 -26.72 -10.96
N ALA A 95 6.80 -27.68 -10.82
CA ALA A 95 7.12 -29.05 -10.39
C ALA A 95 8.26 -29.70 -11.22
N PRO A 96 8.30 -29.61 -12.57
CA PRO A 96 9.35 -30.23 -13.37
C PRO A 96 10.78 -29.74 -13.05
N TYR A 97 10.92 -28.56 -12.48
CA TYR A 97 12.23 -28.00 -12.12
C TYR A 97 12.79 -28.60 -10.82
N PHE A 98 11.94 -29.27 -10.05
CA PHE A 98 12.28 -29.78 -8.70
C PHE A 98 12.09 -31.29 -8.53
N GLU A 99 11.65 -32.02 -9.56
CA GLU A 99 11.38 -33.48 -9.50
C GLU A 99 12.55 -34.32 -8.97
N ASN A 100 13.79 -33.91 -9.25
CA ASN A 100 15.01 -34.65 -8.86
C ASN A 100 15.70 -34.01 -7.64
N ARG A 101 14.99 -33.23 -6.84
CA ARG A 101 15.53 -32.62 -5.62
C ARG A 101 15.11 -33.41 -4.41
N GLU A 102 15.91 -33.31 -3.36
CA GLU A 102 15.60 -33.92 -2.08
C GLU A 102 14.27 -33.37 -1.57
N GLN A 103 13.41 -34.27 -1.10
CA GLN A 103 12.13 -33.91 -0.52
C GLN A 103 12.27 -33.76 0.99
N THR A 104 11.78 -32.66 1.51
CA THR A 104 11.79 -32.38 2.95
C THR A 104 10.43 -31.82 3.37
N ASP A 105 10.14 -31.96 4.66
CA ASP A 105 8.93 -31.38 5.23
C ASP A 105 9.17 -29.89 5.49
N PHE A 106 8.45 -29.04 4.77
CA PHE A 106 8.59 -27.59 4.83
C PHE A 106 7.27 -26.93 5.19
N LYS A 107 7.32 -26.12 6.21
CA LYS A 107 6.22 -25.25 6.59
C LYS A 107 6.75 -23.81 6.75
N PRO A 108 6.19 -22.83 6.02
CA PRO A 108 6.60 -21.44 6.16
C PRO A 108 6.44 -20.90 7.58
N GLU A 109 7.44 -20.17 8.02
CA GLU A 109 7.43 -19.49 9.32
C GLU A 109 7.19 -17.99 9.13
N TYR A 110 6.52 -17.40 10.10
CA TYR A 110 6.11 -16.00 10.03
C TYR A 110 6.39 -15.29 11.35
N ILE A 111 6.67 -13.99 11.26
CA ILE A 111 6.78 -13.16 12.45
C ILE A 111 5.46 -13.17 13.23
N GLU A 112 5.54 -13.38 14.53
CA GLU A 112 4.37 -13.41 15.42
C GLU A 112 4.17 -12.11 16.21
N LYS A 113 5.23 -11.29 16.34
CA LYS A 113 5.19 -10.04 17.08
C LYS A 113 6.11 -9.01 16.43
N ASN A 114 5.61 -7.80 16.25
CA ASN A 114 6.41 -6.64 15.84
C ASN A 114 6.79 -5.79 17.07
N GLU A 115 7.80 -4.94 16.94
CA GLU A 115 8.13 -3.93 17.96
C GLU A 115 7.04 -2.88 18.06
N LEU A 116 6.54 -2.40 16.92
CA LEU A 116 5.38 -1.50 16.89
C LEU A 116 4.08 -2.30 16.86
N SER A 117 3.10 -1.81 17.60
CA SER A 117 1.73 -2.30 17.56
C SER A 117 0.77 -1.16 17.25
N LEU A 118 -0.35 -1.49 16.61
CA LEU A 118 -1.37 -0.53 16.22
C LEU A 118 -2.76 -1.13 16.43
N THR A 119 -3.61 -0.40 17.14
CA THR A 119 -5.05 -0.64 17.13
C THR A 119 -5.72 0.47 16.34
N VAL A 120 -6.36 0.13 15.23
CA VAL A 120 -7.06 1.13 14.42
C VAL A 120 -8.39 1.46 15.09
N PRO A 121 -8.62 2.74 15.47
CA PRO A 121 -9.85 3.13 16.13
C PRO A 121 -11.04 3.04 15.17
N GLU A 122 -12.19 2.67 15.68
CA GLU A 122 -13.45 2.78 14.94
C GLU A 122 -13.96 4.21 14.98
N ILE A 123 -14.51 4.66 13.86
CA ILE A 123 -15.19 5.96 13.76
C ILE A 123 -16.70 5.67 13.84
N PRO A 124 -17.37 5.99 14.96
CA PRO A 124 -18.68 5.45 15.27
C PRO A 124 -19.79 5.95 14.32
N ASN A 125 -19.65 7.15 13.78
CA ASN A 125 -20.67 7.73 12.91
C ASN A 125 -20.11 8.86 12.02
N LYS A 126 -20.97 9.35 11.11
CA LYS A 126 -20.61 10.40 10.14
C LYS A 126 -20.32 11.75 10.81
N GLU A 127 -20.93 12.05 11.94
CA GLU A 127 -20.71 13.30 12.64
C GLU A 127 -19.30 13.34 13.23
N VAL A 128 -18.89 12.27 13.94
CA VAL A 128 -17.53 12.11 14.45
C VAL A 128 -16.51 12.19 13.32
N LEU A 129 -16.75 11.52 12.20
CA LEU A 129 -15.89 11.62 11.01
C LEU A 129 -15.76 13.04 10.50
N THR A 130 -16.85 13.80 10.49
CA THR A 130 -16.85 15.20 10.01
C THR A 130 -16.05 16.10 10.96
N LYS A 131 -16.23 15.97 12.27
CA LYS A 131 -15.47 16.70 13.29
C LYS A 131 -13.99 16.31 13.25
N LEU A 132 -13.68 15.02 13.09
CA LEU A 132 -12.30 14.51 12.97
C LEU A 132 -11.59 15.12 11.76
N LYS A 133 -12.27 15.29 10.63
CA LYS A 133 -11.67 15.92 9.43
C LYS A 133 -11.22 17.36 9.66
N SER A 134 -11.86 18.09 10.56
CA SER A 134 -11.50 19.46 10.93
C SER A 134 -10.74 19.56 12.25
N HIS A 135 -10.41 18.44 12.90
CA HIS A 135 -9.75 18.41 14.20
C HIS A 135 -8.35 19.03 14.15
N PRO A 136 -7.96 19.85 15.17
CA PRO A 136 -6.65 20.53 15.20
C PRO A 136 -5.43 19.60 15.17
N MET A 137 -5.57 18.32 15.49
CA MET A 137 -4.46 17.36 15.45
C MET A 137 -3.71 17.34 14.11
N TRP A 138 -4.40 17.66 13.01
CA TRP A 138 -3.81 17.66 11.69
C TRP A 138 -2.87 18.83 11.44
N THR A 139 -3.05 19.96 12.15
CA THR A 139 -2.24 21.17 11.96
C THR A 139 -0.77 21.00 12.37
N GLU A 140 -0.48 20.05 13.25
CA GLU A 140 0.90 19.69 13.62
C GLU A 140 1.75 19.38 12.39
N TYR A 141 1.17 18.70 11.41
CA TYR A 141 1.88 18.26 10.19
C TYR A 141 2.21 19.41 9.24
N ASN A 142 1.58 20.58 9.39
CA ASN A 142 1.96 21.78 8.62
C ASN A 142 3.38 22.24 8.91
N LYS A 143 3.89 21.93 10.11
CA LYS A 143 5.26 22.28 10.53
C LYS A 143 6.23 21.11 10.41
N ARG A 144 5.72 19.88 10.54
CA ARG A 144 6.57 18.67 10.55
C ARG A 144 6.78 18.04 9.18
N CYS A 145 5.77 18.07 8.31
CA CYS A 145 5.84 17.38 7.04
C CYS A 145 6.41 18.29 5.96
N VAL A 146 7.55 17.94 5.42
CA VAL A 146 8.21 18.68 4.32
C VAL A 146 7.63 18.36 2.94
N SER A 147 6.52 17.61 2.88
CA SER A 147 5.80 17.27 1.64
C SER A 147 6.64 16.57 0.55
N CYS A 148 7.68 15.85 0.92
CA CYS A 148 8.60 15.20 -0.02
C CYS A 148 7.98 14.00 -0.77
N GLY A 149 6.86 13.45 -0.32
CA GLY A 149 6.19 12.33 -0.96
C GLY A 149 6.79 10.94 -0.72
N ALA A 150 7.93 10.81 -0.05
CA ALA A 150 8.65 9.55 0.18
C ALA A 150 7.77 8.46 0.80
N CYS A 151 6.92 8.82 1.76
CA CYS A 151 6.00 7.90 2.42
C CYS A 151 4.90 7.34 1.49
N THR A 152 4.62 7.95 0.35
CA THR A 152 3.70 7.45 -0.67
C THR A 152 4.45 6.58 -1.68
N VAL A 153 5.62 7.03 -2.12
CA VAL A 153 6.45 6.29 -3.09
C VAL A 153 6.93 4.96 -2.51
N ALA A 154 7.29 4.93 -1.23
CA ALA A 154 7.72 3.70 -0.55
C ALA A 154 6.56 2.74 -0.19
N CYS A 155 5.31 3.18 -0.31
CA CYS A 155 4.16 2.41 0.12
C CYS A 155 3.67 1.45 -0.96
N SER A 156 3.73 0.15 -0.69
CA SER A 156 3.28 -0.91 -1.59
C SER A 156 1.77 -0.90 -1.90
N THR A 157 0.95 -0.23 -1.08
CA THR A 157 -0.50 -0.11 -1.32
C THR A 157 -0.90 1.22 -1.94
N CYS A 158 0.04 2.14 -2.24
CA CYS A 158 -0.28 3.41 -2.86
C CYS A 158 -0.39 3.27 -4.39
N THR A 159 -1.48 3.76 -4.95
CA THR A 159 -1.80 3.71 -6.38
C THR A 159 -1.87 5.11 -7.01
N CYS A 160 -1.33 6.12 -6.32
CA CYS A 160 -1.34 7.50 -6.81
C CYS A 160 -0.51 7.64 -8.09
N PHE A 161 -1.09 8.23 -9.12
CA PHE A 161 -0.41 8.54 -10.37
C PHE A 161 -0.86 9.91 -10.91
N THR A 162 -0.06 10.45 -11.81
CA THR A 162 -0.44 11.59 -12.64
C THR A 162 -0.33 11.20 -14.10
N THR A 163 -0.98 11.96 -14.97
CA THR A 163 -0.91 11.80 -16.42
C THR A 163 -0.29 13.05 -17.05
N THR A 164 0.57 12.81 -18.04
CA THR A 164 1.17 13.88 -18.84
C THR A 164 0.93 13.58 -20.31
N ASP A 165 0.39 14.57 -21.03
CA ASP A 165 0.21 14.48 -22.47
C ASP A 165 1.46 14.99 -23.17
N ILE A 166 2.05 14.16 -24.02
CA ILE A 166 3.20 14.50 -24.85
C ILE A 166 2.71 14.54 -26.28
N ILE A 167 2.73 15.73 -26.90
CA ILE A 167 2.35 15.92 -28.30
C ILE A 167 3.65 15.98 -29.12
N TYR A 168 3.71 15.17 -30.17
CA TYR A 168 4.88 15.14 -31.05
C TYR A 168 4.87 16.34 -32.00
N ASN A 169 5.94 17.12 -31.95
CA ASN A 169 6.02 18.41 -32.66
C ASN A 169 5.84 18.34 -34.16
N GLU A 170 6.22 17.24 -34.78
CA GLU A 170 6.13 17.04 -36.25
C GLU A 170 4.71 16.77 -36.73
N ASN A 171 3.84 16.29 -35.82
CA ASN A 171 2.43 16.05 -36.11
C ASN A 171 1.58 16.28 -34.87
N ALA A 172 0.98 17.45 -34.75
CA ALA A 172 0.18 17.85 -33.59
C ALA A 172 -1.06 16.96 -33.34
N ASN A 173 -1.41 16.09 -34.29
CA ASN A 173 -2.51 15.13 -34.14
C ASN A 173 -2.05 13.77 -33.56
N VAL A 174 -0.76 13.63 -33.28
CA VAL A 174 -0.17 12.40 -32.73
C VAL A 174 0.55 12.73 -31.42
N GLY A 175 0.22 11.98 -30.39
CA GLY A 175 0.83 12.13 -29.08
C GLY A 175 0.64 10.88 -28.23
N GLU A 176 1.13 10.94 -27.02
CA GLU A 176 0.90 9.89 -26.01
C GLU A 176 0.44 10.50 -24.68
N ARG A 177 -0.39 9.77 -23.95
CA ARG A 177 -0.70 10.06 -22.56
C ARG A 177 0.09 9.10 -21.67
N LYS A 178 1.09 9.65 -20.98
CA LYS A 178 1.96 8.90 -20.10
C LYS A 178 1.44 8.95 -18.66
N ARG A 179 1.29 7.79 -18.04
CA ARG A 179 0.99 7.66 -16.61
C ARG A 179 2.29 7.46 -15.83
N THR A 180 2.51 8.29 -14.80
CA THR A 180 3.68 8.22 -13.93
C THR A 180 3.27 8.19 -12.47
N THR A 181 4.04 7.49 -11.64
CA THR A 181 3.82 7.46 -10.19
C THR A 181 3.86 8.88 -9.62
N ALA A 182 2.91 9.18 -8.75
CA ALA A 182 2.80 10.47 -8.06
C ALA A 182 2.53 10.28 -6.57
N SER A 183 2.45 11.36 -5.82
CA SER A 183 2.24 11.31 -4.39
C SER A 183 1.16 12.28 -3.93
N CYS A 184 0.16 11.75 -3.24
CA CYS A 184 -0.86 12.57 -2.58
C CYS A 184 -0.32 13.47 -1.46
N GLN A 185 0.95 13.33 -1.09
CA GLN A 185 1.63 14.17 -0.09
C GLN A 185 2.39 15.35 -0.70
N VAL A 186 2.55 15.37 -2.02
CA VAL A 186 3.15 16.49 -2.74
C VAL A 186 2.08 17.54 -3.02
N GLU A 187 2.46 18.81 -2.89
CA GLU A 187 1.59 19.93 -3.23
C GLU A 187 1.24 19.92 -4.72
N GLY A 188 0.01 20.31 -5.05
CA GLY A 188 -0.50 20.31 -6.42
C GLY A 188 -0.98 18.95 -6.95
N PHE A 189 -0.79 17.84 -6.22
CA PHE A 189 -1.25 16.53 -6.68
C PHE A 189 -2.77 16.46 -6.95
N ASP A 190 -3.57 17.19 -6.18
CA ASP A 190 -5.03 17.22 -6.32
C ASP A 190 -5.53 18.51 -7.00
N GLU A 191 -4.64 19.22 -7.68
CA GLU A 191 -5.01 20.42 -8.45
C GLU A 191 -5.89 20.04 -9.64
N MET A 192 -7.02 20.70 -9.73
CA MET A 192 -7.98 20.55 -10.81
C MET A 192 -7.92 21.72 -11.77
N ALA A 193 -8.65 21.61 -12.88
CA ALA A 193 -8.81 22.71 -13.83
C ALA A 193 -9.23 24.00 -13.12
N GLY A 194 -8.53 25.09 -13.40
CA GLY A 194 -8.75 26.38 -12.72
C GLY A 194 -7.94 26.58 -11.43
N GLY A 195 -7.00 25.67 -11.12
CA GLY A 195 -6.12 25.81 -9.95
C GLY A 195 -6.79 25.50 -8.60
N MET A 196 -7.94 24.84 -8.61
CA MET A 196 -8.63 24.46 -7.39
C MET A 196 -8.00 23.22 -6.77
N SER A 197 -7.67 23.26 -5.49
CA SER A 197 -7.20 22.13 -4.68
C SER A 197 -8.07 21.97 -3.43
N PHE A 198 -8.18 20.76 -2.92
CA PHE A 198 -8.93 20.45 -1.66
C PHE A 198 -7.98 20.21 -0.48
N ARG A 199 -6.67 20.12 -0.72
CA ARG A 199 -5.65 19.74 0.26
C ARG A 199 -4.50 20.74 0.26
N HIS A 200 -4.82 21.96 0.73
CA HIS A 200 -3.90 23.10 0.66
C HIS A 200 -2.68 22.97 1.55
N THR A 201 -2.83 22.29 2.70
CA THR A 201 -1.76 22.18 3.69
C THR A 201 -1.21 20.76 3.81
N ALA A 202 -0.01 20.62 4.38
CA ALA A 202 0.56 19.31 4.68
C ALA A 202 -0.31 18.51 5.67
N GLY A 203 -0.98 19.19 6.59
CA GLY A 203 -1.96 18.60 7.50
C GLY A 203 -3.17 18.02 6.77
N ASP A 204 -3.71 18.73 5.76
CA ASP A 204 -4.81 18.22 4.94
C ASP A 204 -4.40 16.98 4.16
N ARG A 205 -3.18 16.98 3.61
CA ARG A 205 -2.64 15.83 2.88
C ARG A 205 -2.39 14.64 3.82
N MET A 206 -1.90 14.89 5.04
CA MET A 206 -1.71 13.83 6.05
C MET A 206 -3.06 13.25 6.49
N ARG A 207 -4.05 14.10 6.80
CA ARG A 207 -5.43 13.68 7.08
C ARG A 207 -5.98 12.76 6.00
N TYR A 208 -5.88 13.19 4.74
CA TYR A 208 -6.31 12.38 3.61
C TYR A 208 -5.63 11.02 3.57
N LYS A 209 -4.30 10.99 3.70
CA LYS A 209 -3.54 9.74 3.68
C LYS A 209 -3.96 8.78 4.79
N VAL A 210 -4.12 9.28 6.02
CA VAL A 210 -4.47 8.45 7.18
C VAL A 210 -5.89 7.92 7.04
N LEU A 211 -6.86 8.78 6.77
CA LEU A 211 -8.25 8.34 6.60
C LEU A 211 -8.41 7.41 5.41
N HIS A 212 -7.74 7.67 4.29
CA HIS A 212 -7.78 6.79 3.12
C HIS A 212 -7.32 5.37 3.45
N LYS A 213 -6.27 5.21 4.27
CA LYS A 213 -5.71 3.90 4.62
C LYS A 213 -6.43 3.18 5.75
N PHE A 214 -6.94 3.91 6.71
CA PHE A 214 -7.49 3.33 7.94
C PHE A 214 -9.01 3.46 8.10
N HIS A 215 -9.67 4.18 7.20
CA HIS A 215 -11.13 4.33 7.19
C HIS A 215 -11.73 4.11 5.81
N ASP A 216 -11.42 4.97 4.82
CA ASP A 216 -12.17 5.04 3.55
C ASP A 216 -12.11 3.76 2.74
N TYR A 217 -10.93 3.11 2.68
CA TYR A 217 -10.76 1.86 1.97
C TYR A 217 -11.62 0.75 2.59
N LYS A 218 -11.55 0.57 3.92
CA LYS A 218 -12.37 -0.41 4.64
C LYS A 218 -13.87 -0.11 4.50
N ALA A 219 -14.25 1.17 4.57
CA ALA A 219 -15.63 1.58 4.37
C ALA A 219 -16.16 1.22 2.97
N ARG A 220 -15.30 1.28 1.94
CA ARG A 220 -15.64 0.94 0.57
C ARG A 220 -15.65 -0.57 0.30
N PHE A 221 -14.60 -1.28 0.69
CA PHE A 221 -14.40 -2.69 0.35
C PHE A 221 -14.84 -3.67 1.44
N LYS A 222 -15.18 -3.17 2.65
CA LYS A 222 -15.79 -3.88 3.79
C LYS A 222 -14.92 -4.88 4.56
N ASP A 223 -13.75 -5.23 4.09
CA ASP A 223 -12.94 -6.31 4.70
C ASP A 223 -11.87 -5.79 5.66
N TYR A 224 -10.81 -5.22 5.13
CA TYR A 224 -9.63 -4.80 5.88
C TYR A 224 -9.19 -3.39 5.52
N HIS A 225 -8.27 -2.87 6.31
CA HIS A 225 -7.68 -1.57 6.06
C HIS A 225 -6.72 -1.63 4.88
N MET A 226 -6.50 -0.51 4.19
CA MET A 226 -5.55 -0.46 3.07
C MET A 226 -4.09 -0.62 3.51
N CYS A 227 -3.76 -0.25 4.75
CA CYS A 227 -2.41 -0.37 5.28
C CYS A 227 -2.08 -1.83 5.60
N VAL A 228 -0.92 -2.30 5.16
CA VAL A 228 -0.41 -3.66 5.45
C VAL A 228 0.66 -3.69 6.55
N GLY A 229 0.89 -2.60 7.25
CA GLY A 229 1.81 -2.56 8.38
C GLY A 229 3.30 -2.79 8.06
N CYS A 230 3.72 -2.60 6.80
CA CYS A 230 5.10 -2.87 6.37
C CYS A 230 6.15 -1.87 6.89
N GLY A 231 5.76 -0.77 7.53
CA GLY A 231 6.64 0.21 8.14
C GLY A 231 7.44 1.13 7.20
N ARG A 232 7.51 0.84 5.90
CA ARG A 232 8.36 1.60 4.94
C ARG A 232 8.12 3.11 4.95
N CYS A 233 6.89 3.56 5.20
CA CYS A 233 6.58 4.99 5.26
C CYS A 233 7.16 5.69 6.49
N ILE A 234 7.42 4.96 7.56
CA ILE A 234 8.10 5.46 8.77
C ILE A 234 9.60 5.52 8.49
N ASP A 235 10.17 4.43 8.02
CA ASP A 235 11.59 4.29 7.70
C ASP A 235 12.08 5.34 6.69
N ARG A 236 11.28 5.63 5.65
CA ARG A 236 11.64 6.57 4.58
C ARG A 236 11.31 8.04 4.88
N CYS A 237 10.73 8.33 6.03
CA CYS A 237 10.35 9.70 6.37
C CYS A 237 11.56 10.48 6.91
N PRO A 238 12.04 11.56 6.22
CA PRO A 238 13.16 12.35 6.70
C PRO A 238 12.86 13.11 7.99
N GLU A 239 11.57 13.29 8.31
CA GLU A 239 11.08 13.97 9.51
C GLU A 239 10.62 12.98 10.59
N PHE A 240 10.91 11.70 10.43
CA PHE A 240 10.57 10.64 11.39
C PHE A 240 9.09 10.63 11.79
N ILE A 241 8.18 10.95 10.85
CA ILE A 241 6.74 10.90 11.11
C ILE A 241 6.28 9.46 11.11
N SER A 242 5.87 8.97 12.28
CA SER A 242 5.29 7.65 12.45
C SER A 242 3.79 7.66 12.12
N ILE A 243 3.37 6.79 11.19
CA ILE A 243 1.95 6.58 10.88
C ILE A 243 1.22 5.95 12.07
N VAL A 244 1.90 5.10 12.85
CA VAL A 244 1.37 4.48 14.08
C VAL A 244 1.02 5.57 15.08
N ALA A 245 1.99 6.43 15.42
CA ALA A 245 1.75 7.55 16.34
C ALA A 245 0.68 8.53 15.83
N THR A 246 0.51 8.65 14.50
CA THR A 246 -0.55 9.47 13.92
C THR A 246 -1.93 8.84 14.15
N VAL A 247 -2.05 7.53 14.01
CA VAL A 247 -3.30 6.80 14.28
C VAL A 247 -3.63 6.80 15.77
N ASP A 248 -2.64 6.70 16.65
CA ASP A 248 -2.85 6.84 18.10
C ASP A 248 -3.39 8.23 18.48
N LYS A 249 -2.88 9.29 17.84
CA LYS A 249 -3.44 10.64 18.00
C LYS A 249 -4.86 10.74 17.45
N MET A 250 -5.13 10.07 16.34
CA MET A 250 -6.48 10.00 15.77
C MET A 250 -7.45 9.30 16.73
N ALA A 251 -7.03 8.24 17.41
CA ALA A 251 -7.84 7.55 18.42
C ALA A 251 -8.23 8.52 19.55
N LYS A 252 -7.25 9.25 20.11
CA LYS A 252 -7.51 10.26 21.16
C LYS A 252 -8.47 11.35 20.68
N ALA A 253 -8.31 11.85 19.46
CA ALA A 253 -9.21 12.86 18.90
C ALA A 253 -10.64 12.32 18.73
N ILE A 254 -10.81 11.05 18.37
CA ILE A 254 -12.13 10.41 18.31
C ILE A 254 -12.77 10.33 19.71
N ASP A 255 -11.99 9.97 20.72
CA ASP A 255 -12.46 9.89 22.12
C ASP A 255 -12.90 11.29 22.61
N GLU A 256 -12.11 12.33 22.36
CA GLU A 256 -12.43 13.73 22.69
C GLU A 256 -13.74 14.18 22.04
N ILE A 257 -13.87 13.95 20.71
CA ILE A 257 -15.09 14.33 19.96
C ILE A 257 -16.32 13.57 20.47
N THR A 258 -16.14 12.30 20.82
CA THR A 258 -17.26 11.46 21.31
C THR A 258 -17.68 11.86 22.71
N ALA A 259 -16.74 12.26 23.59
CA ALA A 259 -17.03 12.76 24.92
C ALA A 259 -17.79 14.08 24.90
N GLU A 260 -17.55 14.95 23.90
CA GLU A 260 -18.29 16.21 23.71
C GLU A 260 -19.74 16.02 23.25
N GLN A 261 -20.11 14.83 22.78
CA GLN A 261 -21.46 14.51 22.29
C GLN A 261 -22.37 13.90 23.39
N ASN A 262 -21.78 13.47 24.52
CA ASN A 262 -22.48 12.91 25.67
C ASN A 262 -22.66 13.96 26.76
#